data_1011ef3d40a4ba19338fff525b329183
#
_entry.id   1011ef3d40a4ba19338fff525b329183
#
_cell.length_a   1.000
_cell.length_b   1.000
_cell.length_c   1.000
_cell.angle_alpha   90.00
_cell.angle_beta   90.00
_cell.angle_gamma   90.00
#
_symmetry.space_group_name_H-M   'P 1'
#
loop_
_entity.id
_entity.type
_entity.pdbx_description
1 polymer ?
#
loop_
_entity_poly.entity_id
_entity_poly.type
_entity_poly.pdbx_seq_one_letter_code
_entity_poly.pdbx_strand_id
1 'polypeptide(L)'
;MTLFEIIILAIIQGLTEFLPISSSAHLILPSEVLGWNDQGLAYDVAVHVGSLLAVMIYFRGDILRLTGAWFRHGLSQNQTQDSRLAWWIIIGTIPAVMFGFAFKDLIEIYARSALVIAITTIGFGLLLWYADSKATQAKNVHQITWKNAVFIGLAQAIAIIPGTSRSGITMTAGLMIGLDRESAARFSFLLSIPVILGAGLLATLDLLQTPNAVDWNALIFGAAFSFVSAYACIYLFLAWISKIGMLPFVIYRLLLGSLLLLFVFY
;
A
#
# COMPACT_ATOMS: atom_id res chain seq x y z
N MET A 1 -10.78 -10.45 20.37
CA MET A 1 -10.16 -11.32 19.32
C MET A 1 -9.44 -12.48 19.96
N THR A 2 -9.51 -13.66 19.38
CA THR A 2 -8.68 -14.81 19.78
C THR A 2 -7.23 -14.60 19.29
N LEU A 3 -6.26 -15.29 19.92
CA LEU A 3 -4.87 -15.24 19.46
C LEU A 3 -4.71 -15.71 18.01
N PHE A 4 -5.53 -16.65 17.59
CA PHE A 4 -5.55 -17.16 16.22
C PHE A 4 -5.97 -16.06 15.21
N GLU A 5 -7.05 -15.33 15.50
CA GLU A 5 -7.50 -14.20 14.66
C GLU A 5 -6.43 -13.10 14.59
N ILE A 6 -5.81 -12.75 15.71
CA ILE A 6 -4.71 -11.79 15.78
C ILE A 6 -3.57 -12.18 14.84
N ILE A 7 -3.09 -13.43 14.92
CA ILE A 7 -1.96 -13.88 14.10
C ILE A 7 -2.35 -13.92 12.61
N ILE A 8 -3.51 -14.45 12.28
CA ILE A 8 -3.95 -14.58 10.88
C ILE A 8 -4.11 -13.21 10.22
N LEU A 9 -4.82 -12.28 10.88
CA LEU A 9 -5.02 -10.92 10.37
C LEU A 9 -3.68 -10.17 10.21
N ALA A 10 -2.76 -10.33 11.16
CA ALA A 10 -1.44 -9.71 11.08
C ALA A 10 -0.61 -10.26 9.90
N ILE A 11 -0.64 -11.57 9.68
CA ILE A 11 0.04 -12.19 8.54
C ILE A 11 -0.60 -11.73 7.23
N ILE A 12 -1.93 -11.71 7.15
CA ILE A 12 -2.68 -11.21 5.99
C ILE A 12 -2.25 -9.76 5.70
N GLN A 13 -2.27 -8.87 6.69
CA GLN A 13 -1.85 -7.48 6.50
C GLN A 13 -0.42 -7.39 5.96
N GLY A 14 0.54 -8.06 6.59
CA GLY A 14 1.93 -7.98 6.19
C GLY A 14 2.17 -8.52 4.77
N LEU A 15 1.53 -9.62 4.38
CA LEU A 15 1.64 -10.17 3.04
C LEU A 15 0.97 -9.30 1.97
N THR A 16 -0.17 -8.71 2.29
CA THR A 16 -1.01 -8.04 1.28
C THR A 16 -0.74 -6.54 1.14
N GLU A 17 -0.06 -5.91 2.11
CA GLU A 17 0.20 -4.46 2.10
C GLU A 17 1.09 -4.02 0.93
N PHE A 18 2.09 -4.83 0.61
CA PHE A 18 3.08 -4.53 -0.43
C PHE A 18 2.81 -5.24 -1.76
N LEU A 19 2.07 -6.34 -1.74
CA LEU A 19 1.61 -7.00 -2.96
C LEU A 19 0.50 -6.19 -3.64
N PRO A 20 0.41 -6.21 -4.97
CA PRO A 20 -0.61 -5.43 -5.69
C PRO A 20 -2.00 -6.10 -5.64
N ILE A 21 -2.50 -6.48 -4.43
CA ILE A 21 -3.72 -7.28 -4.22
C ILE A 21 -4.73 -6.68 -3.23
N SER A 22 -4.42 -5.54 -2.59
CA SER A 22 -5.27 -4.79 -1.65
C SER A 22 -5.40 -5.39 -0.24
N SER A 23 -4.58 -4.90 0.70
CA SER A 23 -4.65 -5.28 2.12
C SER A 23 -6.00 -4.94 2.76
N SER A 24 -6.59 -3.78 2.45
CA SER A 24 -7.89 -3.38 2.98
C SER A 24 -9.02 -4.36 2.61
N ALA A 25 -9.01 -4.88 1.37
CA ALA A 25 -9.96 -5.90 0.97
C ALA A 25 -9.82 -7.17 1.83
N HIS A 26 -8.58 -7.60 2.09
CA HIS A 26 -8.31 -8.82 2.84
C HIS A 26 -8.60 -8.71 4.34
N LEU A 27 -8.44 -7.53 4.93
CA LEU A 27 -8.77 -7.30 6.34
C LEU A 27 -10.28 -7.23 6.59
N ILE A 28 -11.06 -6.80 5.60
CA ILE A 28 -12.52 -6.75 5.70
C ILE A 28 -13.16 -8.15 5.50
N LEU A 29 -12.57 -8.98 4.64
CA LEU A 29 -13.14 -10.28 4.29
C LEU A 29 -13.42 -11.23 5.46
N PRO A 30 -12.56 -11.38 6.48
CA PRO A 30 -12.85 -12.27 7.60
C PRO A 30 -14.09 -11.89 8.38
N SER A 31 -14.39 -10.61 8.58
CA SER A 31 -15.63 -10.18 9.23
C SER A 31 -16.84 -10.41 8.34
N GLU A 32 -16.76 -10.12 7.04
CA GLU A 32 -17.88 -10.24 6.10
C GLU A 32 -18.23 -11.69 5.75
N VAL A 33 -17.21 -12.56 5.59
CA VAL A 33 -17.39 -13.92 5.07
C VAL A 33 -17.38 -14.98 6.16
N LEU A 34 -16.54 -14.82 7.19
CA LEU A 34 -16.37 -15.80 8.26
C LEU A 34 -17.17 -15.45 9.54
N GLY A 35 -17.81 -14.28 9.57
CA GLY A 35 -18.53 -13.79 10.74
C GLY A 35 -17.63 -13.47 11.93
N TRP A 36 -16.34 -13.18 11.69
CA TRP A 36 -15.44 -12.70 12.74
C TRP A 36 -15.85 -11.32 13.21
N ASN A 37 -15.60 -11.01 14.47
CA ASN A 37 -15.78 -9.64 14.94
C ASN A 37 -14.79 -8.70 14.24
N ASP A 38 -15.25 -7.48 13.92
CA ASP A 38 -14.38 -6.42 13.41
C ASP A 38 -13.21 -6.22 14.40
N GLN A 39 -12.00 -6.20 13.88
CA GLN A 39 -10.76 -6.08 14.67
C GLN A 39 -10.59 -4.73 15.33
N GLY A 40 -11.26 -3.72 14.82
CA GLY A 40 -11.24 -2.35 15.31
C GLY A 40 -10.01 -1.54 14.88
N LEU A 41 -10.18 -0.22 14.89
CA LEU A 41 -9.17 0.73 14.41
C LEU A 41 -7.82 0.60 15.11
N ALA A 42 -7.80 0.30 16.41
CA ALA A 42 -6.55 0.16 17.17
C ALA A 42 -5.67 -0.98 16.64
N TYR A 43 -6.29 -2.10 16.34
CA TYR A 43 -5.59 -3.25 15.78
C TYR A 43 -5.12 -2.97 14.34
N ASP A 44 -5.97 -2.35 13.51
CA ASP A 44 -5.57 -1.96 12.15
C ASP A 44 -4.36 -1.03 12.15
N VAL A 45 -4.32 -0.04 13.04
CA VAL A 45 -3.15 0.83 13.21
C VAL A 45 -1.90 0.01 13.59
N ALA A 46 -2.03 -0.90 14.54
CA ALA A 46 -0.89 -1.70 15.00
C ALA A 46 -0.28 -2.56 13.89
N VAL A 47 -1.10 -3.26 13.09
CA VAL A 47 -0.59 -4.09 11.99
C VAL A 47 -0.01 -3.25 10.84
N HIS A 48 -0.53 -2.04 10.60
CA HIS A 48 0.07 -1.09 9.66
C HIS A 48 1.40 -0.53 10.18
N VAL A 49 1.54 -0.27 11.47
CA VAL A 49 2.83 0.10 12.09
C VAL A 49 3.84 -1.03 11.91
N GLY A 50 3.43 -2.30 12.09
CA GLY A 50 4.28 -3.46 11.84
C GLY A 50 4.81 -3.49 10.40
N SER A 51 3.91 -3.40 9.40
CA SER A 51 4.29 -3.38 7.98
C SER A 51 5.11 -2.13 7.60
N LEU A 52 4.83 -0.96 8.20
CA LEU A 52 5.63 0.24 8.04
C LEU A 52 7.07 0.05 8.54
N LEU A 53 7.25 -0.49 9.72
CA LEU A 53 8.58 -0.79 10.26
C LEU A 53 9.34 -1.77 9.35
N ALA A 54 8.65 -2.75 8.77
CA ALA A 54 9.24 -3.69 7.82
C ALA A 54 9.82 -2.99 6.58
N VAL A 55 9.06 -2.13 5.93
CA VAL A 55 9.52 -1.40 4.75
C VAL A 55 10.62 -0.40 5.10
N MET A 56 10.53 0.27 6.25
CA MET A 56 11.57 1.19 6.70
C MET A 56 12.90 0.46 6.99
N ILE A 57 12.86 -0.69 7.64
CA ILE A 57 14.07 -1.49 7.92
C ILE A 57 14.64 -2.09 6.64
N TYR A 58 13.79 -2.57 5.73
CA TYR A 58 14.24 -3.10 4.45
C TYR A 58 14.96 -2.02 3.62
N PHE A 59 14.38 -0.83 3.50
CA PHE A 59 14.92 0.30 2.75
C PHE A 59 15.76 1.27 3.58
N ARG A 60 16.24 0.89 4.78
CA ARG A 60 16.98 1.79 5.67
C ARG A 60 18.17 2.48 5.00
N GLY A 61 18.89 1.77 4.13
CA GLY A 61 20.01 2.34 3.37
C GLY A 61 19.56 3.39 2.37
N ASP A 62 18.45 3.13 1.66
CA ASP A 62 17.86 4.10 0.73
C ASP A 62 17.31 5.31 1.49
N ILE A 63 16.61 5.11 2.58
CA ILE A 63 16.06 6.20 3.40
C ILE A 63 17.18 7.13 3.89
N LEU A 64 18.24 6.57 4.45
CA LEU A 64 19.39 7.36 4.92
C LEU A 64 20.08 8.11 3.78
N ARG A 65 20.25 7.45 2.62
CA ARG A 65 20.88 8.05 1.44
C ARG A 65 20.01 9.17 0.86
N LEU A 66 18.71 8.91 0.66
CA LEU A 66 17.76 9.87 0.09
C LEU A 66 17.56 11.10 1.01
N THR A 67 17.37 10.88 2.31
CA THR A 67 17.25 11.95 3.31
C THR A 67 18.54 12.75 3.40
N GLY A 68 19.71 12.11 3.48
CA GLY A 68 21.00 12.79 3.50
C GLY A 68 21.25 13.61 2.25
N ALA A 69 20.91 13.09 1.06
CA ALA A 69 21.01 13.80 -0.20
C ALA A 69 20.02 14.99 -0.27
N TRP A 70 18.82 14.81 0.25
CA TRP A 70 17.80 15.88 0.28
C TRP A 70 18.22 17.05 1.18
N PHE A 71 18.74 16.79 2.39
CA PHE A 71 19.24 17.85 3.28
C PHE A 71 20.46 18.60 2.72
N ARG A 72 21.35 17.89 2.02
CA ARG A 72 22.58 18.50 1.47
C ARG A 72 22.34 19.22 0.14
N HIS A 73 21.49 18.67 -0.72
CA HIS A 73 21.38 19.10 -2.13
C HIS A 73 19.94 19.38 -2.58
N GLY A 74 18.92 19.18 -1.72
CA GLY A 74 17.50 19.28 -2.10
C GLY A 74 17.10 20.67 -2.59
N LEU A 75 17.67 21.73 -2.00
CA LEU A 75 17.44 23.13 -2.39
C LEU A 75 18.58 23.71 -3.24
N SER A 76 19.60 22.92 -3.57
CA SER A 76 20.73 23.35 -4.39
C SER A 76 20.37 23.36 -5.88
N GLN A 77 21.00 24.24 -6.65
CA GLN A 77 20.93 24.21 -8.12
C GLN A 77 21.55 22.91 -8.70
N ASN A 78 22.48 22.28 -7.99
CA ASN A 78 23.15 21.04 -8.37
C ASN A 78 22.53 19.84 -7.63
N GLN A 79 21.27 19.54 -7.89
CA GLN A 79 20.59 18.39 -7.30
C GLN A 79 21.18 17.07 -7.80
N THR A 80 21.44 16.14 -6.87
CA THR A 80 21.81 14.76 -7.18
C THR A 80 20.58 13.94 -7.59
N GLN A 81 20.81 12.77 -8.19
CA GLN A 81 19.69 11.85 -8.52
C GLN A 81 18.90 11.45 -7.27
N ASP A 82 19.58 11.21 -6.16
CA ASP A 82 18.95 10.85 -4.89
C ASP A 82 18.15 12.02 -4.29
N SER A 83 18.66 13.26 -4.32
CA SER A 83 17.89 14.41 -3.82
C SER A 83 16.64 14.70 -4.67
N ARG A 84 16.72 14.47 -5.98
CA ARG A 84 15.53 14.54 -6.85
C ARG A 84 14.53 13.44 -6.55
N LEU A 85 15.01 12.20 -6.38
CA LEU A 85 14.12 11.08 -6.03
C LEU A 85 13.39 11.31 -4.69
N ALA A 86 14.09 11.87 -3.68
CA ALA A 86 13.47 12.26 -2.42
C ALA A 86 12.36 13.30 -2.64
N TRP A 87 12.58 14.31 -3.49
CA TRP A 87 11.53 15.27 -3.87
C TRP A 87 10.34 14.60 -4.56
N TRP A 88 10.59 13.62 -5.44
CA TRP A 88 9.52 12.91 -6.14
C TRP A 88 8.67 12.06 -5.21
N ILE A 89 9.24 11.51 -4.15
CA ILE A 89 8.49 10.82 -3.09
C ILE A 89 7.62 11.83 -2.33
N ILE A 90 8.15 12.98 -1.95
CA ILE A 90 7.39 14.04 -1.27
C ILE A 90 6.23 14.52 -2.15
N ILE A 91 6.51 14.88 -3.40
CA ILE A 91 5.50 15.38 -4.35
C ILE A 91 4.43 14.32 -4.63
N GLY A 92 4.83 13.06 -4.82
CA GLY A 92 3.90 11.95 -5.04
C GLY A 92 3.04 11.60 -3.82
N THR A 93 3.45 12.03 -2.62
CA THR A 93 2.66 11.85 -1.39
C THR A 93 1.52 12.86 -1.29
N ILE A 94 1.73 14.09 -1.75
CA ILE A 94 0.79 15.22 -1.57
C ILE A 94 -0.64 14.90 -2.05
N PRO A 95 -0.87 14.38 -3.28
CA PRO A 95 -2.23 14.09 -3.73
C PRO A 95 -2.96 13.10 -2.81
N ALA A 96 -2.29 12.01 -2.40
CA ALA A 96 -2.90 11.00 -1.54
C ALA A 96 -3.30 11.56 -0.16
N VAL A 97 -2.46 12.42 0.43
CA VAL A 97 -2.76 13.09 1.71
C VAL A 97 -3.94 14.06 1.55
N MET A 98 -3.94 14.87 0.50
CA MET A 98 -5.03 15.83 0.23
C MET A 98 -6.37 15.12 0.02
N PHE A 99 -6.40 14.09 -0.83
CA PHE A 99 -7.62 13.34 -1.10
C PHE A 99 -8.05 12.50 0.10
N GLY A 100 -7.08 11.90 0.83
CA GLY A 100 -7.35 11.16 2.06
C GLY A 100 -8.04 12.02 3.11
N PHE A 101 -7.53 13.23 3.32
CA PHE A 101 -8.14 14.18 4.26
C PHE A 101 -9.50 14.70 3.79
N ALA A 102 -9.65 14.99 2.49
CA ALA A 102 -10.87 15.60 1.96
C ALA A 102 -12.04 14.60 1.82
N PHE A 103 -11.76 13.31 1.58
CA PHE A 103 -12.78 12.33 1.20
C PHE A 103 -12.89 11.14 2.17
N LYS A 104 -12.17 11.13 3.31
CA LYS A 104 -12.19 10.04 4.30
C LYS A 104 -13.62 9.63 4.65
N ASP A 105 -14.45 10.57 5.12
CA ASP A 105 -15.79 10.30 5.60
C ASP A 105 -16.71 9.78 4.47
N LEU A 106 -16.57 10.33 3.26
CA LEU A 106 -17.33 9.89 2.11
C LEU A 106 -17.00 8.44 1.74
N ILE A 107 -15.73 8.08 1.78
CA ILE A 107 -15.26 6.73 1.48
C ILE A 107 -15.72 5.73 2.56
N GLU A 108 -15.65 6.11 3.83
CA GLU A 108 -16.12 5.28 4.94
C GLU A 108 -17.60 4.95 4.82
N ILE A 109 -18.43 5.90 4.38
CA ILE A 109 -19.88 5.72 4.27
C ILE A 109 -20.27 4.91 3.01
N TYR A 110 -19.66 5.18 1.86
CA TYR A 110 -20.17 4.70 0.57
C TYR A 110 -19.29 3.67 -0.12
N ALA A 111 -18.01 3.54 0.22
CA ALA A 111 -17.08 2.74 -0.57
C ALA A 111 -16.61 1.44 0.12
N ARG A 112 -17.09 1.12 1.32
CA ARG A 112 -16.66 -0.09 2.06
C ARG A 112 -17.50 -1.34 1.76
N SER A 113 -18.49 -1.27 0.89
CA SER A 113 -19.31 -2.44 0.56
C SER A 113 -18.52 -3.51 -0.20
N ALA A 114 -18.84 -4.77 0.02
CA ALA A 114 -18.24 -5.91 -0.70
C ALA A 114 -18.37 -5.76 -2.23
N LEU A 115 -19.46 -5.17 -2.72
CA LEU A 115 -19.67 -4.89 -4.13
C LEU A 115 -18.62 -3.90 -4.69
N VAL A 116 -18.39 -2.78 -3.99
CA VAL A 116 -17.37 -1.78 -4.39
C VAL A 116 -15.99 -2.44 -4.38
N ILE A 117 -15.66 -3.18 -3.33
CA ILE A 117 -14.38 -3.89 -3.21
C ILE A 117 -14.19 -4.88 -4.37
N ALA A 118 -15.23 -5.63 -4.73
CA ALA A 118 -15.17 -6.58 -5.83
C ALA A 118 -14.91 -5.89 -7.17
N ILE A 119 -15.69 -4.84 -7.50
CA ILE A 119 -15.56 -4.10 -8.76
C ILE A 119 -14.19 -3.43 -8.86
N THR A 120 -13.72 -2.77 -7.80
CA THR A 120 -12.42 -2.10 -7.80
C THR A 120 -11.27 -3.11 -7.87
N THR A 121 -11.38 -4.24 -7.18
CA THR A 121 -10.39 -5.32 -7.23
C THR A 121 -10.23 -5.86 -8.66
N ILE A 122 -11.34 -6.12 -9.36
CA ILE A 122 -11.32 -6.57 -10.76
C ILE A 122 -10.81 -5.46 -11.68
N GLY A 123 -11.40 -4.27 -11.61
CA GLY A 123 -11.11 -3.17 -12.54
C GLY A 123 -9.63 -2.75 -12.47
N PHE A 124 -9.09 -2.55 -11.28
CA PHE A 124 -7.66 -2.21 -11.12
C PHE A 124 -6.73 -3.42 -11.30
N GLY A 125 -7.24 -4.65 -11.17
CA GLY A 125 -6.52 -5.86 -11.59
C GLY A 125 -6.31 -5.89 -13.10
N LEU A 126 -7.36 -5.61 -13.89
CA LEU A 126 -7.29 -5.50 -15.35
C LEU A 126 -6.39 -4.34 -15.80
N LEU A 127 -6.46 -3.20 -15.09
CA LEU A 127 -5.59 -2.05 -15.38
C LEU A 127 -4.11 -2.38 -15.13
N LEU A 128 -3.80 -3.11 -14.06
CA LEU A 128 -2.44 -3.61 -13.78
C LEU A 128 -1.96 -4.54 -14.89
N TRP A 129 -2.80 -5.48 -15.32
CA TRP A 129 -2.49 -6.37 -16.44
C TRP A 129 -2.19 -5.59 -17.73
N TYR A 130 -3.03 -4.63 -18.06
CA TYR A 130 -2.83 -3.76 -19.24
C TYR A 130 -1.51 -3.00 -19.14
N ALA A 131 -1.24 -2.36 -18.01
CA ALA A 131 -0.01 -1.60 -17.80
C ALA A 131 1.23 -2.48 -17.90
N ASP A 132 1.23 -3.66 -17.26
CA ASP A 132 2.37 -4.59 -17.31
C ASP A 132 2.61 -5.13 -18.73
N SER A 133 1.54 -5.45 -19.47
CA SER A 133 1.63 -5.98 -20.84
C SER A 133 2.12 -4.94 -21.86
N LYS A 134 1.91 -3.63 -21.61
CA LYS A 134 2.30 -2.53 -22.51
C LYS A 134 3.55 -1.77 -22.03
N ALA A 135 4.05 -2.06 -20.83
CA ALA A 135 5.21 -1.36 -20.28
C ALA A 135 6.45 -1.57 -21.14
N THR A 136 7.10 -0.48 -21.52
CA THR A 136 8.38 -0.52 -22.22
C THR A 136 9.52 -1.01 -21.35
N GLN A 137 9.38 -0.90 -20.02
CA GLN A 137 10.36 -1.30 -18.99
C GLN A 137 11.78 -0.76 -19.25
N ALA A 138 11.86 0.43 -19.86
CA ALA A 138 13.12 1.04 -20.30
C ALA A 138 13.72 2.00 -19.28
N LYS A 139 12.96 2.33 -18.21
CA LYS A 139 13.37 3.35 -17.23
C LYS A 139 13.59 2.75 -15.85
N ASN A 140 14.62 3.23 -15.16
CA ASN A 140 14.83 2.95 -13.74
C ASN A 140 14.27 4.06 -12.85
N VAL A 141 14.29 3.83 -11.53
CA VAL A 141 13.71 4.74 -10.52
C VAL A 141 14.30 6.15 -10.53
N HIS A 142 15.56 6.32 -10.91
CA HIS A 142 16.25 7.63 -10.98
C HIS A 142 15.87 8.45 -12.22
N GLN A 143 15.18 7.86 -13.18
CA GLN A 143 14.69 8.53 -14.39
C GLN A 143 13.26 9.07 -14.23
N ILE A 144 12.68 8.95 -13.04
CA ILE A 144 11.41 9.59 -12.69
C ILE A 144 11.59 11.12 -12.75
N THR A 145 10.60 11.78 -13.35
CA THR A 145 10.49 13.24 -13.39
C THR A 145 9.43 13.74 -12.43
N TRP A 146 9.38 15.05 -12.17
CA TRP A 146 8.33 15.62 -11.33
C TRP A 146 6.91 15.34 -11.88
N LYS A 147 6.73 15.36 -13.21
CA LYS A 147 5.45 15.03 -13.87
C LYS A 147 5.05 13.58 -13.60
N ASN A 148 6.03 12.67 -13.66
CA ASN A 148 5.83 11.27 -13.34
C ASN A 148 5.43 11.08 -11.87
N ALA A 149 6.08 11.81 -10.95
CA ALA A 149 5.76 11.76 -9.53
C ALA A 149 4.34 12.24 -9.23
N VAL A 150 3.92 13.35 -9.85
CA VAL A 150 2.53 13.85 -9.75
C VAL A 150 1.54 12.82 -10.31
N PHE A 151 1.82 12.22 -11.46
CA PHE A 151 0.96 11.20 -12.06
C PHE A 151 0.79 9.97 -11.16
N ILE A 152 1.91 9.44 -10.61
CA ILE A 152 1.85 8.32 -9.66
C ILE A 152 1.13 8.74 -8.36
N GLY A 153 1.35 9.98 -7.89
CA GLY A 153 0.67 10.52 -6.71
C GLY A 153 -0.84 10.67 -6.88
N LEU A 154 -1.30 11.12 -8.05
CA LEU A 154 -2.73 11.16 -8.40
C LEU A 154 -3.33 9.76 -8.50
N ALA A 155 -2.60 8.82 -9.10
CA ALA A 155 -2.99 7.41 -9.11
C ALA A 155 -3.07 6.86 -7.67
N GLN A 156 -2.11 7.21 -6.80
CA GLN A 156 -2.14 6.83 -5.38
C GLN A 156 -3.37 7.39 -4.64
N ALA A 157 -3.83 8.60 -4.98
CA ALA A 157 -5.02 9.18 -4.37
C ALA A 157 -6.28 8.34 -4.62
N ILE A 158 -6.36 7.61 -5.74
CA ILE A 158 -7.48 6.68 -6.02
C ILE A 158 -7.46 5.48 -5.06
N ALA A 159 -6.30 5.15 -4.47
CA ALA A 159 -6.17 4.02 -3.56
C ALA A 159 -6.92 4.18 -2.23
N ILE A 160 -7.48 5.36 -1.95
CA ILE A 160 -8.40 5.57 -0.83
C ILE A 160 -9.67 4.69 -0.97
N ILE A 161 -10.05 4.32 -2.20
CA ILE A 161 -11.18 3.44 -2.47
C ILE A 161 -10.74 1.99 -2.17
N PRO A 162 -11.41 1.28 -1.22
CA PRO A 162 -11.09 -0.09 -0.89
C PRO A 162 -11.11 -1.02 -2.12
N GLY A 163 -10.26 -2.02 -2.15
CA GLY A 163 -10.12 -2.93 -3.29
C GLY A 163 -9.16 -2.42 -4.38
N THR A 164 -8.89 -1.11 -4.47
CA THR A 164 -7.95 -0.56 -5.47
C THR A 164 -6.55 -1.12 -5.34
N SER A 165 -6.03 -1.28 -4.14
CA SER A 165 -4.64 -1.58 -3.79
C SER A 165 -3.70 -0.40 -4.03
N ARG A 166 -3.19 0.20 -2.95
CA ARG A 166 -2.25 1.33 -3.04
C ARG A 166 -0.96 0.93 -3.79
N SER A 167 -0.35 -0.19 -3.41
CA SER A 167 0.81 -0.74 -4.10
C SER A 167 0.48 -1.08 -5.57
N GLY A 168 -0.67 -1.70 -5.82
CA GLY A 168 -1.14 -2.04 -7.16
C GLY A 168 -1.26 -0.84 -8.08
N ILE A 169 -1.96 0.23 -7.65
CA ILE A 169 -2.20 1.39 -8.52
C ILE A 169 -0.92 2.22 -8.74
N THR A 170 -0.05 2.35 -7.73
CA THR A 170 1.22 3.06 -7.88
C THR A 170 2.21 2.32 -8.78
N MET A 171 2.29 0.98 -8.68
CA MET A 171 3.06 0.15 -9.62
C MET A 171 2.47 0.24 -11.03
N THR A 172 1.14 0.19 -11.18
CA THR A 172 0.44 0.36 -12.47
C THR A 172 0.84 1.67 -13.12
N ALA A 173 0.77 2.78 -12.38
CA ALA A 173 1.18 4.10 -12.88
C ALA A 173 2.68 4.15 -13.21
N GLY A 174 3.53 3.52 -12.39
CA GLY A 174 4.96 3.37 -12.66
C GLY A 174 5.25 2.63 -13.98
N LEU A 175 4.55 1.53 -14.23
CA LEU A 175 4.67 0.76 -15.47
C LEU A 175 4.19 1.56 -16.69
N MET A 176 3.08 2.31 -16.56
CA MET A 176 2.55 3.16 -17.62
C MET A 176 3.51 4.27 -18.05
N ILE A 177 4.33 4.80 -17.15
CA ILE A 177 5.36 5.80 -17.50
C ILE A 177 6.66 5.18 -18.00
N GLY A 178 6.71 3.85 -18.11
CA GLY A 178 7.81 3.08 -18.68
C GLY A 178 8.88 2.63 -17.70
N LEU A 179 8.63 2.63 -16.39
CA LEU A 179 9.51 2.01 -15.40
C LEU A 179 9.57 0.49 -15.62
N ASP A 180 10.72 -0.12 -15.32
CA ASP A 180 10.80 -1.56 -15.13
C ASP A 180 10.04 -1.98 -13.86
N ARG A 181 9.72 -3.28 -13.75
CA ARG A 181 8.89 -3.81 -12.64
C ARG A 181 9.53 -3.59 -11.27
N GLU A 182 10.84 -3.76 -11.17
CA GLU A 182 11.57 -3.57 -9.91
C GLU A 182 11.56 -2.10 -9.50
N SER A 183 11.82 -1.18 -10.42
CA SER A 183 11.79 0.26 -10.19
C SER A 183 10.39 0.76 -9.83
N ALA A 184 9.34 0.24 -10.48
CA ALA A 184 7.96 0.56 -10.14
C ALA A 184 7.60 0.08 -8.72
N ALA A 185 8.01 -1.13 -8.35
CA ALA A 185 7.83 -1.67 -7.01
C ALA A 185 8.63 -0.87 -5.96
N ARG A 186 9.90 -0.60 -6.23
CA ARG A 186 10.79 0.16 -5.34
C ARG A 186 10.25 1.57 -5.07
N PHE A 187 9.82 2.29 -6.11
CA PHE A 187 9.23 3.61 -5.94
C PHE A 187 7.91 3.54 -5.15
N SER A 188 7.04 2.58 -5.46
CA SER A 188 5.79 2.33 -4.73
C SER A 188 6.03 2.09 -3.23
N PHE A 189 7.03 1.29 -2.87
CA PHE A 189 7.36 0.97 -1.48
C PHE A 189 7.96 2.18 -0.75
N LEU A 190 8.86 2.93 -1.36
CA LEU A 190 9.38 4.16 -0.78
C LEU A 190 8.28 5.21 -0.60
N LEU A 191 7.37 5.33 -1.57
CA LEU A 191 6.24 6.25 -1.53
C LEU A 191 5.22 5.85 -0.44
N SER A 192 5.15 4.57 -0.07
CA SER A 192 4.26 4.10 1.00
C SER A 192 4.63 4.64 2.37
N ILE A 193 5.92 4.88 2.63
CA ILE A 193 6.41 5.26 3.95
C ILE A 193 5.75 6.54 4.46
N PRO A 194 5.82 7.68 3.77
CA PRO A 194 5.17 8.90 4.24
C PRO A 194 3.64 8.79 4.28
N VAL A 195 3.03 8.00 3.40
CA VAL A 195 1.57 7.83 3.36
C VAL A 195 1.08 7.01 4.55
N ILE A 196 1.71 5.86 4.85
CA ILE A 196 1.33 5.02 6.00
C ILE A 196 1.63 5.75 7.31
N LEU A 197 2.74 6.50 7.38
CA LEU A 197 3.03 7.36 8.54
C LEU A 197 1.93 8.40 8.76
N GLY A 198 1.51 9.09 7.70
CA GLY A 198 0.45 10.10 7.78
C GLY A 198 -0.90 9.51 8.17
N ALA A 199 -1.30 8.41 7.53
CA ALA A 199 -2.54 7.70 7.85
C ALA A 199 -2.52 7.13 9.29
N GLY A 200 -1.42 6.52 9.69
CA GLY A 200 -1.24 5.99 11.05
C GLY A 200 -1.27 7.08 12.12
N LEU A 201 -0.70 8.27 11.85
CA LEU A 201 -0.79 9.41 12.75
C LEU A 201 -2.23 9.88 12.92
N LEU A 202 -2.98 10.06 11.82
CA LEU A 202 -4.38 10.47 11.87
C LEU A 202 -5.23 9.45 12.65
N ALA A 203 -5.09 8.17 12.32
CA ALA A 203 -5.83 7.11 13.01
C ALA A 203 -5.45 7.01 14.51
N THR A 204 -4.20 7.27 14.87
CA THR A 204 -3.78 7.34 16.29
C THR A 204 -4.42 8.53 17.00
N LEU A 205 -4.53 9.69 16.34
CA LEU A 205 -5.23 10.85 16.91
C LEU A 205 -6.73 10.57 17.13
N ASP A 206 -7.38 9.86 16.18
CA ASP A 206 -8.78 9.43 16.33
C ASP A 206 -8.94 8.48 17.52
N LEU A 207 -8.02 7.53 17.71
CA LEU A 207 -8.00 6.59 18.85
C LEU A 207 -7.86 7.30 20.20
N LEU A 208 -7.04 8.35 20.29
CA LEU A 208 -6.86 9.10 21.52
C LEU A 208 -8.13 9.85 21.98
N GLN A 209 -9.05 10.09 21.04
CA GLN A 209 -10.35 10.73 21.33
C GLN A 209 -11.43 9.72 21.74
N THR A 210 -11.18 8.42 21.57
CA THR A 210 -12.15 7.36 21.86
C THR A 210 -11.68 6.53 23.04
N PRO A 211 -12.24 6.67 24.25
CA PRO A 211 -11.81 5.92 25.42
C PRO A 211 -12.30 4.48 25.34
N ASN A 212 -11.54 3.61 24.70
CA ASN A 212 -11.79 2.17 24.68
C ASN A 212 -10.70 1.43 25.45
N ALA A 213 -11.05 0.30 26.05
CA ALA A 213 -10.06 -0.60 26.63
C ALA A 213 -9.14 -1.15 25.53
N VAL A 214 -7.86 -0.88 25.61
CA VAL A 214 -6.86 -1.31 24.63
C VAL A 214 -6.27 -2.65 25.05
N ASP A 215 -6.40 -3.67 24.19
CA ASP A 215 -5.68 -4.94 24.35
C ASP A 215 -4.25 -4.81 23.80
N TRP A 216 -3.33 -4.38 24.68
CA TRP A 216 -1.93 -4.20 24.32
C TRP A 216 -1.24 -5.46 23.80
N ASN A 217 -1.66 -6.65 24.27
CA ASN A 217 -1.11 -7.90 23.77
C ASN A 217 -1.49 -8.12 22.30
N ALA A 218 -2.77 -7.90 21.96
CA ALA A 218 -3.24 -7.99 20.58
C ALA A 218 -2.48 -7.03 19.66
N LEU A 219 -2.23 -5.78 20.11
CA LEU A 219 -1.51 -4.77 19.31
C LEU A 219 -0.05 -5.17 19.10
N ILE A 220 0.65 -5.61 20.15
CA ILE A 220 2.07 -6.00 20.08
C ILE A 220 2.25 -7.23 19.18
N PHE A 221 1.45 -8.28 19.39
CA PHE A 221 1.52 -9.47 18.55
C PHE A 221 1.11 -9.16 17.11
N GLY A 222 0.04 -8.36 16.90
CA GLY A 222 -0.37 -7.89 15.60
C GLY A 222 0.76 -7.17 14.85
N ALA A 223 1.38 -6.18 15.47
CA ALA A 223 2.50 -5.46 14.89
C ALA A 223 3.71 -6.36 14.60
N ALA A 224 4.06 -7.27 15.51
CA ALA A 224 5.21 -8.17 15.36
C ALA A 224 5.01 -9.16 14.18
N PHE A 225 3.87 -9.84 14.11
CA PHE A 225 3.58 -10.78 13.02
C PHE A 225 3.42 -10.06 11.67
N SER A 226 2.79 -8.89 11.65
CA SER A 226 2.71 -8.06 10.46
C SER A 226 4.10 -7.60 10.00
N PHE A 227 4.98 -7.21 10.92
CA PHE A 227 6.36 -6.87 10.59
C PHE A 227 7.11 -8.04 9.92
N VAL A 228 7.08 -9.22 10.53
CA VAL A 228 7.82 -10.37 10.01
C VAL A 228 7.30 -10.79 8.63
N SER A 229 5.97 -10.90 8.48
CA SER A 229 5.35 -11.29 7.21
C SER A 229 5.56 -10.24 6.12
N ALA A 230 5.48 -8.94 6.44
CA ALA A 230 5.74 -7.85 5.51
C ALA A 230 7.21 -7.81 5.07
N TYR A 231 8.16 -7.99 5.98
CA TYR A 231 9.58 -8.01 5.65
C TYR A 231 9.92 -9.17 4.69
N ALA A 232 9.43 -10.37 5.00
CA ALA A 232 9.59 -11.52 4.13
C ALA A 232 8.92 -11.30 2.75
N CYS A 233 7.71 -10.73 2.74
CA CYS A 233 6.98 -10.40 1.53
C CYS A 233 7.75 -9.42 0.63
N ILE A 234 8.25 -8.29 1.19
CA ILE A 234 9.03 -7.31 0.44
C ILE A 234 10.28 -7.96 -0.18
N TYR A 235 11.02 -8.72 0.62
CA TYR A 235 12.23 -9.41 0.17
C TYR A 235 11.93 -10.37 -1.01
N LEU A 236 10.95 -11.25 -0.86
CA LEU A 236 10.60 -12.24 -1.88
C LEU A 236 10.01 -11.57 -3.13
N PHE A 237 9.14 -10.57 -2.95
CA PHE A 237 8.53 -9.86 -4.07
C PHE A 237 9.57 -9.17 -4.94
N LEU A 238 10.49 -8.40 -4.35
CA LEU A 238 11.54 -7.71 -5.12
C LEU A 238 12.53 -8.69 -5.76
N ALA A 239 12.83 -9.81 -5.12
CA ALA A 239 13.70 -10.84 -5.69
C ALA A 239 13.11 -11.54 -6.93
N TRP A 240 11.77 -11.60 -7.03
CA TRP A 240 11.11 -12.40 -8.06
C TRP A 240 10.30 -11.61 -9.09
N ILE A 241 9.91 -10.37 -8.79
CA ILE A 241 8.97 -9.61 -9.63
C ILE A 241 9.45 -9.41 -11.07
N SER A 242 10.75 -9.25 -11.28
CA SER A 242 11.33 -9.13 -12.62
C SER A 242 11.18 -10.42 -13.45
N LYS A 243 11.11 -11.58 -12.79
CA LYS A 243 10.98 -12.89 -13.42
C LYS A 243 9.54 -13.32 -13.63
N ILE A 244 8.70 -13.18 -12.60
CA ILE A 244 7.32 -13.68 -12.61
C ILE A 244 6.33 -12.68 -13.21
N GLY A 245 6.65 -11.37 -13.24
CA GLY A 245 5.77 -10.31 -13.71
C GLY A 245 4.58 -10.05 -12.79
N MET A 246 3.62 -9.25 -13.26
CA MET A 246 2.42 -8.89 -12.49
C MET A 246 1.26 -9.88 -12.69
N LEU A 247 1.33 -10.79 -13.65
CA LEU A 247 0.24 -11.68 -14.02
C LEU A 247 -0.31 -12.55 -12.87
N PRO A 248 0.51 -13.15 -11.98
CA PRO A 248 -0.02 -13.94 -10.85
C PRO A 248 -0.93 -13.12 -9.93
N PHE A 249 -0.57 -11.86 -9.67
CA PHE A 249 -1.36 -10.95 -8.83
C PHE A 249 -2.65 -10.51 -9.53
N VAL A 250 -2.61 -10.33 -10.86
CA VAL A 250 -3.79 -10.07 -11.67
C VAL A 250 -4.78 -11.22 -11.59
N ILE A 251 -4.32 -12.45 -11.82
CA ILE A 251 -5.16 -13.67 -11.72
C ILE A 251 -5.79 -13.75 -10.32
N TYR A 252 -4.98 -13.58 -9.27
CA TYR A 252 -5.47 -13.57 -7.91
C TYR A 252 -6.58 -12.54 -7.69
N ARG A 253 -6.39 -11.29 -8.15
CA ARG A 253 -7.40 -10.21 -8.04
C ARG A 253 -8.68 -10.54 -8.78
N LEU A 254 -8.58 -11.11 -9.99
CA LEU A 254 -9.75 -11.51 -10.76
C LEU A 254 -10.53 -12.63 -10.07
N LEU A 255 -9.84 -13.63 -9.53
CA LEU A 255 -10.47 -14.70 -8.77
C LEU A 255 -11.14 -14.18 -7.50
N LEU A 256 -10.41 -13.38 -6.70
CA LEU A 256 -10.93 -12.78 -5.46
C LEU A 256 -12.15 -11.91 -5.73
N GLY A 257 -12.05 -10.99 -6.70
CA GLY A 257 -13.16 -10.11 -7.04
C GLY A 257 -14.37 -10.84 -7.61
N SER A 258 -14.16 -11.91 -8.39
CA SER A 258 -15.25 -12.76 -8.88
C SER A 258 -15.93 -13.54 -7.76
N LEU A 259 -15.16 -14.08 -6.81
CA LEU A 259 -15.70 -14.75 -5.62
C LEU A 259 -16.51 -13.78 -4.76
N LEU A 260 -16.04 -12.55 -4.58
CA LEU A 260 -16.79 -11.52 -3.85
C LEU A 260 -18.08 -11.12 -4.57
N LEU A 261 -18.09 -11.03 -5.90
CA LEU A 261 -19.33 -10.79 -6.65
C LEU A 261 -20.32 -11.93 -6.46
N LEU A 262 -19.86 -13.18 -6.52
CA LEU A 262 -20.72 -14.33 -6.25
C LEU A 262 -21.31 -14.26 -4.84
N PHE A 263 -20.49 -13.95 -3.83
CA PHE A 263 -20.95 -13.80 -2.44
C PHE A 263 -21.97 -12.68 -2.25
N VAL A 264 -21.87 -11.58 -3.01
CA VAL A 264 -22.83 -10.46 -2.91
C VAL A 264 -24.17 -10.77 -3.57
N PHE A 265 -24.20 -11.62 -4.60
CA PHE A 265 -25.42 -11.88 -5.38
C PHE A 265 -26.09 -13.21 -5.05
N TYR A 266 -25.47 -14.09 -4.30
CA TYR A 266 -26.00 -15.40 -3.88
C TYR A 266 -25.87 -15.61 -2.37
#